data_06706c032b03d50158f6161ef8f058d0
#
_entry.id   06706c032b03d50158f6161ef8f058d0
#
_cell.length_a   1.000
_cell.length_b   1.000
_cell.length_c   1.000
_cell.angle_alpha   90.00
_cell.angle_beta   90.00
_cell.angle_gamma   90.00
#
_symmetry.space_group_name_H-M   'P 1'
#
loop_
_entity.id
_entity.type
_entity.pdbx_description
1 polymer ?
#
loop_
_entity_poly.entity_id
_entity_poly.type
_entity_poly.pdbx_seq_one_letter_code
_entity_poly.pdbx_strand_id
1 'polypeptide(L)'
;EGCGVTAIETAGGAVVGVVTERGTIRTRRVICAAGATSFRLLDGVGIRLPQQAVRGTCMRTNVLPDVSASTIWGHGLGIRQRRNGTINLADDMQVDVDLTLGHLRGLSLFWPQFWSQREKFRLRLNAAALRDVCARIGGAAGPIEPRDPQPQPNRAHAPRALAKLKAIFPALKDAQIVEAWGGLIDVLPDGIPVIDAPGTPSGLAIATGFCGHGFAMGPIVGRLLAEWVDTGEPSLDLSAFRARRFVDGTMVRPRSML
;
A
#
# COMPACT_ATOMS: atom_id res chain seq x y z
N GLU A 1 -4.25 -16.35 -12.52
CA GLU A 1 -3.79 -16.46 -11.12
C GLU A 1 -2.56 -17.34 -11.02
N GLY A 2 -1.76 -17.17 -9.96
CA GLY A 2 -0.54 -17.95 -9.75
C GLY A 2 0.52 -17.76 -10.83
N CYS A 3 0.60 -16.57 -11.44
CA CYS A 3 1.55 -16.23 -12.48
C CYS A 3 2.09 -14.81 -12.22
N GLY A 4 3.34 -14.72 -11.78
CA GLY A 4 4.00 -13.44 -11.49
C GLY A 4 4.34 -12.69 -12.77
N VAL A 5 4.11 -11.37 -12.76
CA VAL A 5 4.54 -10.44 -13.81
C VAL A 5 5.89 -9.85 -13.42
N THR A 6 6.86 -9.91 -14.34
CA THR A 6 8.22 -9.43 -14.11
C THR A 6 8.52 -8.12 -14.84
N ALA A 7 7.86 -7.86 -15.97
CA ALA A 7 8.04 -6.62 -16.72
C ALA A 7 6.80 -6.29 -17.57
N ILE A 8 6.68 -5.01 -17.91
CA ILE A 8 5.78 -4.52 -18.96
C ILE A 8 6.63 -4.27 -20.20
N GLU A 9 6.27 -4.88 -21.32
CA GLU A 9 6.97 -4.68 -22.60
C GLU A 9 6.37 -3.50 -23.36
N THR A 10 7.25 -2.66 -23.87
CA THR A 10 6.87 -1.49 -24.68
C THR A 10 7.67 -1.44 -25.98
N ALA A 11 7.03 -0.98 -27.05
CA ALA A 11 7.68 -0.70 -28.33
C ALA A 11 7.03 0.54 -28.96
N GLY A 12 7.84 1.45 -29.52
CA GLY A 12 7.35 2.67 -30.15
C GLY A 12 6.51 3.57 -29.22
N GLY A 13 6.79 3.54 -27.89
CA GLY A 13 6.03 4.33 -26.92
C GLY A 13 4.66 3.75 -26.55
N ALA A 14 4.38 2.48 -26.90
CA ALA A 14 3.14 1.80 -26.60
C ALA A 14 3.40 0.47 -25.87
N VAL A 15 2.46 0.03 -25.06
CA VAL A 15 2.45 -1.33 -24.47
C VAL A 15 2.27 -2.35 -25.58
N VAL A 16 3.09 -3.41 -25.58
CA VAL A 16 2.99 -4.54 -26.51
C VAL A 16 2.82 -5.89 -25.79
N GLY A 17 3.01 -5.93 -24.48
CA GLY A 17 2.83 -7.14 -23.69
C GLY A 17 3.28 -7.02 -22.25
N VAL A 18 3.19 -8.13 -21.55
CA VAL A 18 3.76 -8.33 -20.22
C VAL A 18 4.59 -9.62 -20.20
N VAL A 19 5.75 -9.56 -19.54
CA VAL A 19 6.58 -10.74 -19.28
C VAL A 19 6.12 -11.36 -17.97
N THR A 20 5.87 -12.63 -18.02
CA THR A 20 5.45 -13.41 -16.85
C THR A 20 6.39 -14.59 -16.63
N GLU A 21 6.31 -15.23 -15.48
CA GLU A 21 7.02 -16.47 -15.17
C GLU A 21 6.68 -17.63 -16.14
N ARG A 22 5.56 -17.53 -16.85
CA ARG A 22 5.06 -18.56 -17.78
C ARG A 22 5.22 -18.16 -19.26
N GLY A 23 5.95 -17.06 -19.51
CA GLY A 23 6.17 -16.52 -20.85
C GLY A 23 5.51 -15.16 -21.05
N THR A 24 5.61 -14.62 -22.25
CA THR A 24 5.09 -13.31 -22.60
C THR A 24 3.63 -13.39 -23.05
N ILE A 25 2.80 -12.52 -22.49
CA ILE A 25 1.41 -12.31 -22.92
C ILE A 25 1.37 -11.05 -23.78
N ARG A 26 1.02 -11.18 -25.05
CA ARG A 26 0.85 -10.04 -25.95
C ARG A 26 -0.46 -9.31 -25.67
N THR A 27 -0.38 -8.01 -25.43
CA THR A 27 -1.54 -7.16 -25.19
C THR A 27 -1.22 -5.70 -25.53
N ARG A 28 -2.22 -4.93 -25.88
CA ARG A 28 -2.11 -3.50 -26.12
C ARG A 28 -2.52 -2.65 -24.91
N ARG A 29 -3.13 -3.27 -23.89
CA ARG A 29 -3.59 -2.58 -22.68
C ARG A 29 -3.17 -3.36 -21.45
N VAL A 30 -2.62 -2.64 -20.49
CA VAL A 30 -2.17 -3.17 -19.18
C VAL A 30 -2.68 -2.25 -18.09
N ILE A 31 -3.27 -2.83 -17.05
CA ILE A 31 -3.58 -2.14 -15.80
C ILE A 31 -2.58 -2.60 -14.74
N CYS A 32 -1.74 -1.68 -14.28
CA CYS A 32 -0.82 -1.93 -13.19
C CYS A 32 -1.51 -1.63 -11.86
N ALA A 33 -1.97 -2.68 -11.18
CA ALA A 33 -2.58 -2.64 -9.86
C ALA A 33 -1.85 -3.57 -8.88
N ALA A 34 -0.51 -3.56 -8.91
CA ALA A 34 0.36 -4.47 -8.19
C ALA A 34 0.65 -4.04 -6.71
N GLY A 35 -0.18 -3.13 -6.17
CA GLY A 35 -0.08 -2.68 -4.77
C GLY A 35 1.30 -2.13 -4.44
N ALA A 36 1.86 -2.52 -3.30
CA ALA A 36 3.14 -2.00 -2.79
C ALA A 36 4.35 -2.29 -3.71
N THR A 37 4.21 -3.13 -4.73
CA THR A 37 5.27 -3.46 -5.69
C THR A 37 5.11 -2.80 -7.06
N SER A 38 4.05 -2.03 -7.27
CA SER A 38 3.75 -1.36 -8.55
C SER A 38 4.93 -0.53 -9.07
N PHE A 39 5.64 0.17 -8.19
CA PHE A 39 6.79 0.99 -8.57
C PHE A 39 7.86 0.23 -9.34
N ARG A 40 8.04 -1.07 -9.08
CA ARG A 40 9.06 -1.88 -9.76
C ARG A 40 8.73 -2.10 -11.24
N LEU A 41 7.46 -2.42 -11.53
CA LEU A 41 6.98 -2.59 -12.89
C LEU A 41 6.99 -1.26 -13.64
N LEU A 42 6.61 -0.19 -12.97
CA LEU A 42 6.50 1.16 -13.52
C LEU A 42 7.88 1.78 -13.79
N ASP A 43 8.88 1.53 -12.94
CA ASP A 43 10.28 1.93 -13.19
C ASP A 43 10.79 1.38 -14.53
N GLY A 44 10.44 0.14 -14.88
CA GLY A 44 10.82 -0.51 -16.14
C GLY A 44 10.29 0.18 -17.40
N VAL A 45 9.23 0.98 -17.26
CA VAL A 45 8.64 1.77 -18.37
C VAL A 45 8.83 3.28 -18.18
N GLY A 46 9.76 3.69 -17.31
CA GLY A 46 10.14 5.09 -17.13
C GLY A 46 9.24 5.91 -16.20
N ILE A 47 8.26 5.29 -15.54
CA ILE A 47 7.36 5.97 -14.60
C ILE A 47 7.87 5.77 -13.18
N ARG A 48 8.40 6.83 -12.58
CA ARG A 48 8.98 6.80 -11.24
C ARG A 48 7.97 7.28 -10.21
N LEU A 49 7.53 6.37 -9.34
CA LEU A 49 6.67 6.70 -8.22
C LEU A 49 7.49 6.70 -6.91
N PRO A 50 7.32 7.73 -6.05
CA PRO A 50 7.89 7.74 -4.71
C PRO A 50 7.04 6.87 -3.76
N GLN A 51 6.76 5.64 -4.17
CA GLN A 51 5.94 4.70 -3.43
C GLN A 51 6.79 3.97 -2.39
N GLN A 52 6.25 3.84 -1.19
CA GLN A 52 6.87 3.13 -0.07
C GLN A 52 5.90 2.10 0.49
N ALA A 53 6.43 1.02 1.05
CA ALA A 53 5.66 0.04 1.78
C ALA A 53 5.89 0.19 3.28
N VAL A 54 4.83 0.30 4.05
CA VAL A 54 4.87 0.24 5.50
C VAL A 54 4.10 -0.99 5.98
N ARG A 55 4.50 -1.54 7.12
CA ARG A 55 3.85 -2.72 7.67
C ARG A 55 2.91 -2.33 8.80
N GLY A 56 1.62 -2.59 8.59
CA GLY A 56 0.58 -2.52 9.60
C GLY A 56 0.44 -3.86 10.33
N THR A 57 0.03 -3.80 11.60
CA THR A 57 -0.36 -4.98 12.39
C THR A 57 -1.80 -4.85 12.80
N CYS A 58 -2.61 -5.80 12.38
CA CYS A 58 -3.98 -5.97 12.84
C CYS A 58 -4.08 -7.15 13.83
N MET A 59 -5.03 -7.06 14.75
CA MET A 59 -5.23 -8.03 15.80
C MET A 59 -6.70 -8.38 15.94
N ARG A 60 -6.98 -9.54 16.50
CA ARG A 60 -8.34 -9.97 16.83
C ARG A 60 -8.41 -10.41 18.31
N THR A 61 -9.48 -10.01 18.97
CA THR A 61 -9.74 -10.39 20.36
C THR A 61 -10.52 -11.70 20.45
N ASN A 62 -10.59 -12.26 21.68
CA ASN A 62 -11.62 -13.20 22.08
C ASN A 62 -13.03 -12.60 21.88
N VAL A 63 -14.06 -13.42 22.08
CA VAL A 63 -15.46 -12.97 22.10
C VAL A 63 -15.69 -12.03 23.29
N LEU A 64 -16.33 -10.91 23.05
CA LEU A 64 -16.52 -9.82 24.03
C LEU A 64 -17.96 -9.29 23.95
N PRO A 65 -18.44 -8.62 24.99
CA PRO A 65 -19.73 -7.94 24.96
C PRO A 65 -19.81 -6.92 23.81
N ASP A 66 -21.02 -6.69 23.32
CA ASP A 66 -21.26 -5.71 22.26
C ASP A 66 -21.04 -4.29 22.79
N VAL A 67 -20.24 -3.51 22.03
CA VAL A 67 -19.95 -2.11 22.35
C VAL A 67 -20.27 -1.18 21.19
N SER A 68 -20.21 -1.67 19.96
CA SER A 68 -20.51 -0.86 18.77
C SER A 68 -20.77 -1.70 17.53
N ALA A 69 -21.83 -1.37 16.80
CA ALA A 69 -22.09 -1.90 15.46
C ALA A 69 -21.26 -1.18 14.36
N SER A 70 -20.71 -0.01 14.68
CA SER A 70 -19.93 0.81 13.74
C SER A 70 -18.44 0.50 13.83
N THR A 71 -17.73 0.78 12.74
CA THR A 71 -16.27 0.90 12.76
C THR A 71 -15.92 2.23 13.42
N ILE A 72 -15.00 2.20 14.38
CA ILE A 72 -14.54 3.38 15.11
C ILE A 72 -13.06 3.58 14.82
N TRP A 73 -12.70 4.81 14.46
CA TRP A 73 -11.33 5.27 14.31
C TRP A 73 -11.12 6.49 15.18
N GLY A 74 -10.25 6.39 16.17
CA GLY A 74 -9.97 7.49 17.10
C GLY A 74 -9.21 7.02 18.33
N HIS A 75 -8.73 7.97 19.12
CA HIS A 75 -7.96 7.72 20.35
C HIS A 75 -6.73 6.81 20.13
N GLY A 76 -6.19 6.82 18.90
CA GLY A 76 -5.04 5.99 18.55
C GLY A 76 -5.38 4.51 18.34
N LEU A 77 -6.65 4.17 18.07
CA LEU A 77 -7.11 2.84 17.70
C LEU A 77 -8.08 2.87 16.53
N GLY A 78 -7.96 1.88 15.65
CA GLY A 78 -9.02 1.46 14.74
C GLY A 78 -9.67 0.19 15.28
N ILE A 79 -10.99 0.17 15.46
CA ILE A 79 -11.71 -1.01 15.94
C ILE A 79 -12.94 -1.31 15.09
N ARG A 80 -13.21 -2.59 14.94
CA ARG A 80 -14.44 -3.10 14.34
C ARG A 80 -14.91 -4.34 15.10
N GLN A 81 -16.06 -4.24 15.76
CA GLN A 81 -16.70 -5.43 16.32
C GLN A 81 -17.36 -6.26 15.21
N ARG A 82 -17.13 -7.55 15.23
CA ARG A 82 -17.68 -8.51 14.28
C ARG A 82 -18.98 -9.10 14.84
N ARG A 83 -19.80 -9.64 13.95
CA ARG A 83 -21.09 -10.28 14.34
C ARG A 83 -20.94 -11.45 15.31
N ASN A 84 -19.75 -12.08 15.36
CA ASN A 84 -19.44 -13.15 16.30
C ASN A 84 -18.90 -12.66 17.65
N GLY A 85 -19.01 -11.36 17.95
CA GLY A 85 -18.56 -10.74 19.19
C GLY A 85 -17.05 -10.50 19.30
N THR A 86 -16.22 -10.97 18.35
CA THR A 86 -14.78 -10.63 18.37
C THR A 86 -14.55 -9.21 17.87
N ILE A 87 -13.46 -8.58 18.30
CA ILE A 87 -13.09 -7.23 17.82
C ILE A 87 -11.80 -7.32 17.03
N ASN A 88 -11.84 -6.83 15.78
CA ASN A 88 -10.63 -6.49 15.07
C ASN A 88 -10.14 -5.13 15.55
N LEU A 89 -8.84 -5.04 15.87
CA LEU A 89 -8.24 -3.78 16.29
C LEU A 89 -6.87 -3.58 15.65
N ALA A 90 -6.52 -2.32 15.41
CA ALA A 90 -5.22 -1.88 14.97
C ALA A 90 -4.77 -0.67 15.81
N ASP A 91 -3.50 -0.61 16.18
CA ASP A 91 -2.90 0.59 16.78
C ASP A 91 -2.51 1.53 15.63
N ASP A 92 -3.22 2.66 15.49
CA ASP A 92 -2.98 3.64 14.44
C ASP A 92 -1.75 4.53 14.69
N MET A 93 -1.21 4.44 15.88
CA MET A 93 -0.07 5.26 16.31
C MET A 93 1.28 4.65 15.97
N GLN A 94 1.34 3.44 15.38
CA GLN A 94 2.61 2.81 15.06
C GLN A 94 2.55 1.97 13.80
N VAL A 95 3.40 2.33 12.84
CA VAL A 95 3.69 1.54 11.64
C VAL A 95 5.16 1.16 11.63
N ASP A 96 5.45 -0.06 11.25
CA ASP A 96 6.82 -0.53 11.06
C ASP A 96 7.29 -0.22 9.64
N VAL A 97 8.41 0.43 9.51
CA VAL A 97 9.07 0.72 8.24
C VAL A 97 10.31 -0.17 8.14
N ASP A 98 10.22 -1.21 7.33
CA ASP A 98 11.35 -2.08 7.03
C ASP A 98 12.23 -1.37 5.99
N LEU A 99 13.34 -0.78 6.45
CA LEU A 99 14.21 0.04 5.60
C LEU A 99 14.78 -0.78 4.44
N THR A 100 14.63 -0.26 3.24
CA THR A 100 15.23 -0.80 2.01
C THR A 100 15.90 0.33 1.24
N LEU A 101 16.75 0.02 0.26
CA LEU A 101 17.31 1.05 -0.62
C LEU A 101 16.22 1.79 -1.42
N GLY A 102 15.05 1.17 -1.60
CA GLY A 102 13.87 1.83 -2.20
C GLY A 102 13.43 3.08 -1.43
N HIS A 103 13.60 3.10 -0.10
CA HIS A 103 13.24 4.25 0.74
C HIS A 103 14.08 5.51 0.44
N LEU A 104 15.28 5.35 -0.13
CA LEU A 104 16.11 6.48 -0.54
C LEU A 104 15.51 7.24 -1.73
N ARG A 105 14.67 6.57 -2.55
CA ARG A 105 14.05 7.15 -3.75
C ARG A 105 12.93 8.10 -3.36
N GLY A 106 12.69 8.75 -2.68
CA GLY A 106 11.59 9.66 -2.34
C GLY A 106 11.82 10.28 -0.97
N LEU A 107 13.00 10.08 -0.42
CA LEU A 107 13.34 10.56 0.91
C LEU A 107 13.02 12.04 1.07
N SER A 108 13.37 12.87 0.08
CA SER A 108 13.09 14.31 0.12
C SER A 108 11.60 14.65 0.15
N LEU A 109 10.77 13.82 -0.48
CA LEU A 109 9.31 14.03 -0.51
C LEU A 109 8.65 13.57 0.80
N PHE A 110 9.15 12.48 1.39
CA PHE A 110 8.63 11.94 2.66
C PHE A 110 9.21 12.63 3.90
N TRP A 111 10.37 13.28 3.79
CA TRP A 111 11.10 13.82 4.94
C TRP A 111 10.29 14.74 5.85
N PRO A 112 9.52 15.70 5.32
CA PRO A 112 8.72 16.58 6.18
C PRO A 112 7.67 15.83 7.00
N GLN A 113 6.97 14.86 6.39
CA GLN A 113 5.97 14.05 7.07
C GLN A 113 6.62 13.09 8.08
N PHE A 114 7.73 12.45 7.68
CA PHE A 114 8.48 11.59 8.60
C PHE A 114 8.91 12.39 9.83
N TRP A 115 9.45 13.59 9.65
CA TRP A 115 9.91 14.41 10.77
C TRP A 115 8.77 14.86 11.68
N SER A 116 7.64 15.27 11.12
CA SER A 116 6.46 15.72 11.88
C SER A 116 5.78 14.59 12.65
N GLN A 117 5.89 13.35 12.18
CA GLN A 117 5.21 12.18 12.75
C GLN A 117 6.18 11.06 13.17
N ARG A 118 7.45 11.39 13.42
CA ARG A 118 8.51 10.41 13.71
C ARG A 118 8.18 9.43 14.83
N GLU A 119 7.31 9.82 15.76
CA GLU A 119 6.87 8.98 16.88
C GLU A 119 6.00 7.80 16.43
N LYS A 120 5.36 7.93 15.26
CA LYS A 120 4.52 6.88 14.67
C LYS A 120 5.33 5.84 13.90
N PHE A 121 6.53 6.19 13.43
CA PHE A 121 7.35 5.32 12.58
C PHE A 121 8.39 4.56 13.39
N ARG A 122 8.38 3.24 13.28
CA ARG A 122 9.43 2.37 13.80
C ARG A 122 10.30 1.89 12.65
N LEU A 123 11.48 2.48 12.51
CA LEU A 123 12.45 2.06 11.52
C LEU A 123 13.08 0.74 11.94
N ARG A 124 13.10 -0.24 11.05
CA ARG A 124 13.69 -1.55 11.25
C ARG A 124 14.70 -1.87 10.16
N LEU A 125 15.90 -2.23 10.58
CA LEU A 125 16.88 -2.85 9.70
C LEU A 125 16.66 -4.36 9.78
N ASN A 126 16.31 -4.98 8.67
CA ASN A 126 16.08 -6.41 8.61
C ASN A 126 16.73 -7.05 7.38
N ALA A 127 16.59 -8.38 7.25
CA ALA A 127 17.14 -9.13 6.14
C ALA A 127 16.58 -8.71 4.75
N ALA A 128 15.45 -7.98 4.68
CA ALA A 128 14.92 -7.46 3.43
C ALA A 128 15.81 -6.34 2.88
N ALA A 129 16.32 -5.46 3.77
CA ALA A 129 17.29 -4.43 3.39
C ALA A 129 18.55 -5.06 2.79
N LEU A 130 19.07 -6.10 3.45
CA LEU A 130 20.27 -6.79 2.97
C LEU A 130 20.06 -7.47 1.62
N ARG A 131 18.92 -8.12 1.44
CA ARG A 131 18.54 -8.74 0.14
C ARG A 131 18.39 -7.73 -0.98
N ASP A 132 17.81 -6.57 -0.72
CA ASP A 132 17.66 -5.48 -1.70
C ASP A 132 19.05 -4.94 -2.16
N VAL A 133 19.99 -4.82 -1.23
CA VAL A 133 21.39 -4.46 -1.52
C VAL A 133 22.06 -5.54 -2.38
N CYS A 134 21.99 -6.81 -1.97
CA CYS A 134 22.62 -7.92 -2.69
C CYS A 134 22.05 -8.08 -4.11
N ALA A 135 20.74 -7.96 -4.29
CA ALA A 135 20.09 -8.04 -5.59
C ALA A 135 20.58 -6.97 -6.56
N ARG A 136 20.83 -5.75 -6.07
CA ARG A 136 21.34 -4.64 -6.89
C ARG A 136 22.81 -4.79 -7.27
N ILE A 137 23.64 -5.30 -6.36
CA ILE A 137 25.07 -5.55 -6.62
C ILE A 137 25.22 -6.70 -7.63
N GLY A 138 24.34 -7.72 -7.57
CA GLY A 138 24.38 -8.89 -8.46
C GLY A 138 23.86 -8.65 -9.87
N GLY A 139 23.40 -7.44 -10.22
CA GLY A 139 22.85 -7.11 -11.56
C GLY A 139 21.59 -7.87 -11.93
N ALA A 140 21.06 -8.70 -11.05
CA ALA A 140 19.81 -9.39 -11.26
C ALA A 140 18.64 -8.40 -11.10
N ALA A 141 17.64 -8.52 -11.97
CA ALA A 141 16.30 -8.05 -11.64
C ALA A 141 16.01 -8.61 -10.25
N GLY A 142 15.79 -7.71 -9.26
CA GLY A 142 15.72 -8.10 -7.86
C GLY A 142 14.81 -9.31 -7.67
N PRO A 143 15.02 -10.15 -6.64
CA PRO A 143 14.25 -11.35 -6.46
C PRO A 143 12.77 -11.01 -6.53
N ILE A 144 12.03 -11.78 -7.32
CA ILE A 144 10.58 -11.69 -7.37
C ILE A 144 10.12 -11.83 -5.92
N GLU A 145 9.50 -10.78 -5.38
CA GLU A 145 8.94 -10.87 -4.04
C GLU A 145 7.95 -12.02 -3.97
N PRO A 146 7.79 -12.65 -2.81
CA PRO A 146 6.77 -13.68 -2.66
C PRO A 146 5.45 -13.19 -3.24
N ARG A 147 4.76 -14.01 -4.02
CA ARG A 147 3.49 -13.66 -4.67
C ARG A 147 2.42 -13.21 -3.70
N ASP A 148 2.52 -13.66 -2.48
CA ASP A 148 1.65 -13.30 -1.36
C ASP A 148 2.55 -12.99 -0.16
N PRO A 149 3.11 -11.77 -0.11
CA PRO A 149 3.93 -11.37 1.02
C PRO A 149 3.03 -11.27 2.25
N GLN A 150 3.16 -12.25 3.15
CA GLN A 150 2.52 -12.20 4.47
C GLN A 150 3.55 -11.69 5.49
N PRO A 151 3.67 -10.40 5.69
CA PRO A 151 4.61 -9.86 6.64
C PRO A 151 4.23 -10.28 8.05
N GLN A 152 5.21 -10.67 8.84
CA GLN A 152 4.97 -11.06 10.22
C GLN A 152 4.43 -9.87 11.04
N PRO A 153 3.37 -10.07 11.84
CA PRO A 153 2.85 -9.02 12.68
C PRO A 153 3.87 -8.61 13.76
N ASN A 154 3.85 -7.35 14.13
CA ASN A 154 4.59 -6.88 15.29
C ASN A 154 3.75 -7.05 16.56
N ARG A 155 3.89 -8.18 17.23
CA ARG A 155 3.11 -8.50 18.43
C ARG A 155 3.40 -7.57 19.64
N ALA A 156 4.48 -6.78 19.58
CA ALA A 156 4.77 -5.78 20.60
C ALA A 156 3.73 -4.64 20.65
N HIS A 157 2.89 -4.50 19.62
CA HIS A 157 1.77 -3.54 19.62
C HIS A 157 0.61 -4.00 20.50
N ALA A 158 0.46 -5.31 20.78
CA ALA A 158 -0.72 -5.88 21.44
C ALA A 158 -0.98 -5.35 22.87
N PRO A 159 0.01 -5.25 23.77
CA PRO A 159 -0.24 -4.75 25.13
C PRO A 159 -0.76 -3.32 25.13
N ARG A 160 -0.20 -2.47 24.27
CA ARG A 160 -0.60 -1.05 24.15
C ARG A 160 -2.00 -0.92 23.56
N ALA A 161 -2.30 -1.65 22.49
CA ALA A 161 -3.61 -1.63 21.86
C ALA A 161 -4.70 -2.12 22.82
N LEU A 162 -4.43 -3.21 23.59
CA LEU A 162 -5.35 -3.69 24.62
C LEU A 162 -5.55 -2.68 25.75
N ALA A 163 -4.49 -2.03 26.22
CA ALA A 163 -4.61 -1.02 27.26
C ALA A 163 -5.52 0.13 26.83
N LYS A 164 -5.33 0.63 25.61
CA LYS A 164 -6.18 1.67 25.01
C LYS A 164 -7.64 1.19 24.88
N LEU A 165 -7.85 -0.03 24.35
CA LEU A 165 -9.19 -0.59 24.17
C LEU A 165 -9.94 -0.66 25.50
N LYS A 166 -9.30 -1.17 26.55
CA LYS A 166 -9.87 -1.29 27.89
C LYS A 166 -10.13 0.06 28.56
N ALA A 167 -9.29 1.05 28.29
CA ALA A 167 -9.48 2.42 28.79
C ALA A 167 -10.69 3.12 28.14
N ILE A 168 -10.89 2.89 26.83
CA ILE A 168 -12.03 3.48 26.09
C ILE A 168 -13.33 2.75 26.43
N PHE A 169 -13.27 1.43 26.57
CA PHE A 169 -14.42 0.57 26.83
C PHE A 169 -14.18 -0.29 28.10
N PRO A 170 -14.47 0.20 29.30
CA PRO A 170 -14.28 -0.55 30.55
C PRO A 170 -15.00 -1.89 30.58
N ALA A 171 -16.13 -2.05 29.86
CA ALA A 171 -16.83 -3.30 29.69
C ALA A 171 -15.99 -4.42 29.05
N LEU A 172 -14.91 -4.05 28.35
CA LEU A 172 -14.00 -4.97 27.66
C LEU A 172 -12.75 -5.31 28.49
N LYS A 173 -12.81 -5.22 29.81
CA LYS A 173 -11.68 -5.50 30.70
C LYS A 173 -11.04 -6.89 30.50
N ASP A 174 -11.83 -7.88 30.07
CA ASP A 174 -11.40 -9.27 29.85
C ASP A 174 -10.89 -9.52 28.41
N ALA A 175 -10.69 -8.44 27.60
CA ALA A 175 -10.16 -8.55 26.25
C ALA A 175 -8.74 -9.13 26.25
N GLN A 176 -8.53 -10.09 25.35
CA GLN A 176 -7.25 -10.72 25.06
C GLN A 176 -7.05 -10.83 23.55
N ILE A 177 -5.81 -10.71 23.07
CA ILE A 177 -5.49 -10.95 21.66
C ILE A 177 -5.37 -12.44 21.42
N VAL A 178 -6.20 -12.96 20.51
CA VAL A 178 -6.17 -14.38 20.11
C VAL A 178 -5.49 -14.59 18.78
N GLU A 179 -5.43 -13.54 17.94
CA GLU A 179 -4.80 -13.60 16.63
C GLU A 179 -4.17 -12.26 16.28
N ALA A 180 -3.09 -12.29 15.53
CA ALA A 180 -2.47 -11.12 14.95
C ALA A 180 -1.94 -11.46 13.54
N TRP A 181 -2.07 -10.50 12.61
CA TRP A 181 -1.53 -10.62 11.26
C TRP A 181 -0.92 -9.30 10.82
N GLY A 182 0.03 -9.38 9.89
CA GLY A 182 0.64 -8.23 9.24
C GLY A 182 0.04 -7.98 7.87
N GLY A 183 0.13 -6.75 7.40
CA GLY A 183 -0.22 -6.35 6.04
C GLY A 183 0.73 -5.26 5.56
N LEU A 184 1.02 -5.24 4.26
CA LEU A 184 1.72 -4.13 3.63
C LEU A 184 0.72 -3.06 3.21
N ILE A 185 1.02 -1.84 3.58
CA ILE A 185 0.28 -0.64 3.16
C ILE A 185 1.21 0.11 2.22
N ASP A 186 0.76 0.35 1.00
CA ASP A 186 1.46 1.18 0.04
C ASP A 186 1.16 2.65 0.30
N VAL A 187 2.19 3.45 0.52
CA VAL A 187 2.05 4.87 0.85
C VAL A 187 2.73 5.75 -0.18
N LEU A 188 2.09 6.87 -0.46
CA LEU A 188 2.62 7.95 -1.29
C LEU A 188 2.81 9.22 -0.44
N PRO A 189 3.71 10.14 -0.81
CA PRO A 189 4.06 11.28 0.04
C PRO A 189 2.91 12.23 0.35
N ASP A 190 1.89 12.26 -0.51
CA ASP A 190 0.69 13.10 -0.36
C ASP A 190 -0.53 12.34 0.15
N GLY A 191 -0.42 11.02 0.38
CA GLY A 191 -1.53 10.18 0.82
C GLY A 191 -2.63 9.97 -0.22
N ILE A 192 -2.47 10.50 -1.43
CA ILE A 192 -3.43 10.40 -2.54
C ILE A 192 -3.02 9.27 -3.48
N PRO A 193 -3.93 8.35 -3.86
CA PRO A 193 -3.56 7.27 -4.78
C PRO A 193 -3.19 7.79 -6.17
N VAL A 194 -2.47 6.98 -6.92
CA VAL A 194 -2.31 7.17 -8.36
C VAL A 194 -3.37 6.34 -9.07
N ILE A 195 -4.24 7.03 -9.81
CA ILE A 195 -5.24 6.46 -10.71
C ILE A 195 -5.07 7.24 -12.01
N ASP A 196 -4.31 6.68 -12.96
CA ASP A 196 -3.78 7.45 -14.09
C ASP A 196 -3.65 6.58 -15.35
N ALA A 197 -3.81 7.22 -16.49
CA ALA A 197 -3.41 6.68 -17.78
C ALA A 197 -2.45 7.68 -18.43
N PRO A 198 -1.14 7.57 -18.16
CA PRO A 198 -0.17 8.65 -18.42
C PRO A 198 0.08 8.96 -19.91
N GLY A 199 -0.50 8.16 -20.83
CA GLY A 199 -0.37 8.32 -22.27
C GLY A 199 0.97 7.83 -22.83
N THR A 200 2.02 7.80 -22.03
CA THR A 200 3.32 7.24 -22.41
C THR A 200 3.85 6.35 -21.30
N PRO A 201 4.00 5.03 -21.53
CA PRO A 201 3.60 4.34 -22.75
C PRO A 201 2.08 4.33 -22.93
N SER A 202 1.60 4.47 -24.17
CA SER A 202 0.17 4.33 -24.46
C SER A 202 -0.30 2.91 -24.15
N GLY A 203 -1.55 2.76 -23.70
CA GLY A 203 -2.09 1.46 -23.31
C GLY A 203 -1.76 1.03 -21.87
N LEU A 204 -1.11 1.87 -21.07
CA LEU A 204 -0.87 1.63 -19.65
C LEU A 204 -1.85 2.46 -18.81
N ALA A 205 -2.53 1.80 -17.85
CA ALA A 205 -3.20 2.46 -16.74
C ALA A 205 -2.62 2.00 -15.41
N ILE A 206 -2.74 2.84 -14.39
CA ILE A 206 -2.14 2.65 -13.08
C ILE A 206 -3.22 2.84 -12.01
N ALA A 207 -3.26 1.93 -11.03
CA ALA A 207 -4.06 2.09 -9.82
C ALA A 207 -3.25 1.58 -8.62
N THR A 208 -2.64 2.48 -7.87
CA THR A 208 -1.74 2.12 -6.76
C THR A 208 -1.63 3.24 -5.73
N GLY A 209 -0.97 2.98 -4.60
CA GLY A 209 -0.72 4.01 -3.59
C GLY A 209 -1.95 4.38 -2.77
N PHE A 210 -2.83 3.44 -2.49
CA PHE A 210 -4.12 3.72 -1.83
C PHE A 210 -4.01 4.05 -0.33
N CYS A 211 -2.82 3.98 0.26
CA CYS A 211 -2.55 4.44 1.62
C CYS A 211 -3.51 3.87 2.68
N GLY A 212 -3.91 2.58 2.53
CA GLY A 212 -4.86 1.91 3.42
C GLY A 212 -6.35 2.09 3.06
N HIS A 213 -6.71 2.91 2.08
CA HIS A 213 -8.09 3.20 1.69
C HIS A 213 -8.60 2.36 0.50
N GLY A 214 -7.75 1.48 -0.06
CA GLY A 214 -8.03 0.76 -1.30
C GLY A 214 -9.29 -0.09 -1.30
N PHE A 215 -9.66 -0.69 -0.15
CA PHE A 215 -10.86 -1.51 -0.06
C PHE A 215 -12.14 -0.71 -0.35
N ALA A 216 -12.26 0.49 0.22
CA ALA A 216 -13.43 1.34 0.00
C ALA A 216 -13.43 1.96 -1.42
N MET A 217 -12.27 2.28 -1.96
CA MET A 217 -12.13 2.90 -3.29
C MET A 217 -12.18 1.87 -4.44
N GLY A 218 -11.91 0.60 -4.17
CA GLY A 218 -11.79 -0.45 -5.18
C GLY A 218 -12.95 -0.52 -6.19
N PRO A 219 -14.22 -0.50 -5.75
CA PRO A 219 -15.35 -0.59 -6.68
C PRO A 219 -15.41 0.56 -7.69
N ILE A 220 -15.24 1.80 -7.24
CA ILE A 220 -15.29 2.96 -8.14
C ILE A 220 -14.06 3.00 -9.04
N VAL A 221 -12.87 2.72 -8.51
CA VAL A 221 -11.63 2.69 -9.31
C VAL A 221 -11.69 1.59 -10.35
N GLY A 222 -12.19 0.39 -10.00
CA GLY A 222 -12.38 -0.71 -10.94
C GLY A 222 -13.32 -0.33 -12.09
N ARG A 223 -14.40 0.39 -11.79
CA ARG A 223 -15.32 0.92 -12.81
C ARG A 223 -14.62 1.90 -13.74
N LEU A 224 -13.90 2.90 -13.20
CA LEU A 224 -13.21 3.91 -14.00
C LEU A 224 -12.12 3.31 -14.90
N LEU A 225 -11.40 2.29 -14.41
CA LEU A 225 -10.43 1.56 -15.22
C LEU A 225 -11.09 0.74 -16.32
N ALA A 226 -12.26 0.15 -16.05
CA ALA A 226 -13.04 -0.56 -17.08
C ALA A 226 -13.53 0.41 -18.17
N GLU A 227 -14.05 1.57 -17.79
CA GLU A 227 -14.43 2.63 -18.72
C GLU A 227 -13.23 3.06 -19.57
N TRP A 228 -12.06 3.26 -18.97
CA TRP A 228 -10.84 3.58 -19.71
C TRP A 228 -10.46 2.47 -20.71
N VAL A 229 -10.59 1.19 -20.32
CA VAL A 229 -10.31 0.05 -21.23
C VAL A 229 -11.30 0.01 -22.38
N ASP A 230 -12.56 0.34 -22.16
CA ASP A 230 -13.63 0.25 -23.16
C ASP A 230 -13.63 1.48 -24.08
N THR A 231 -13.75 2.67 -23.52
CA THR A 231 -13.96 3.92 -24.26
C THR A 231 -12.71 4.78 -24.43
N GLY A 232 -11.67 4.54 -23.63
CA GLY A 232 -10.45 5.37 -23.56
C GLY A 232 -10.53 6.51 -22.55
N GLU A 233 -11.70 6.78 -21.97
CA GLU A 233 -11.92 7.91 -21.06
C GLU A 233 -12.75 7.47 -19.83
N PRO A 234 -12.29 7.75 -18.60
CA PRO A 234 -13.08 7.54 -17.39
C PRO A 234 -14.17 8.62 -17.25
N SER A 235 -15.30 8.25 -16.65
CA SER A 235 -16.44 9.15 -16.43
C SER A 235 -16.24 10.23 -15.36
N LEU A 236 -15.14 10.16 -14.60
CA LEU A 236 -14.78 11.15 -13.58
C LEU A 236 -13.42 11.79 -13.88
N ASP A 237 -13.27 13.05 -13.50
CA ASP A 237 -11.99 13.74 -13.58
C ASP A 237 -10.97 13.11 -12.61
N LEU A 238 -9.91 12.55 -13.17
CA LEU A 238 -8.79 11.94 -12.45
C LEU A 238 -7.55 12.83 -12.38
N SER A 239 -7.66 14.11 -12.72
CA SER A 239 -6.52 15.05 -12.79
C SER A 239 -5.72 15.16 -11.49
N ALA A 240 -6.39 15.05 -10.33
CA ALA A 240 -5.75 15.06 -9.02
C ALA A 240 -4.95 13.78 -8.70
N PHE A 241 -5.22 12.68 -9.42
CA PHE A 241 -4.64 11.36 -9.17
C PHE A 241 -3.48 11.01 -10.10
N ARG A 242 -3.04 11.95 -10.96
CA ARG A 242 -1.98 11.72 -11.95
C ARG A 242 -0.64 11.39 -11.30
N ALA A 243 0.08 10.43 -11.86
CA ALA A 243 1.44 10.08 -11.43
C ALA A 243 2.43 11.26 -11.58
N ARG A 244 2.23 12.08 -12.61
CA ARG A 244 3.11 13.20 -12.96
C ARG A 244 3.21 14.28 -11.87
N ARG A 245 2.24 14.38 -10.96
CA ARG A 245 2.26 15.37 -9.86
C ARG A 245 3.51 15.30 -8.97
N PHE A 246 4.18 14.14 -8.94
CA PHE A 246 5.44 13.97 -8.19
C PHE A 246 6.68 14.54 -8.90
N VAL A 247 6.57 14.87 -10.18
CA VAL A 247 7.67 15.41 -11.01
C VAL A 247 7.42 16.83 -11.48
N ASP A 248 6.16 17.25 -11.70
CA ASP A 248 5.82 18.59 -12.19
C ASP A 248 5.59 19.62 -11.08
N GLY A 249 5.75 19.21 -9.80
CA GLY A 249 5.64 20.09 -8.65
C GLY A 249 4.19 20.42 -8.22
N THR A 250 3.19 19.75 -8.82
CA THR A 250 1.77 19.97 -8.47
C THR A 250 1.30 19.11 -7.29
N MET A 251 2.20 18.33 -6.68
CA MET A 251 1.89 17.55 -5.47
C MET A 251 1.49 18.46 -4.32
N VAL A 252 0.31 18.22 -3.75
CA VAL A 252 -0.18 18.93 -2.55
C VAL A 252 0.25 18.14 -1.32
N ARG A 253 0.96 18.79 -0.41
CA ARG A 253 1.38 18.16 0.85
C ARG A 253 0.19 18.08 1.82
N PRO A 254 -0.13 16.90 2.37
CA PRO A 254 -1.20 16.76 3.33
C PRO A 254 -0.80 17.43 4.66
N ARG A 255 -1.78 17.95 5.37
CA ARG A 255 -1.58 18.48 6.74
C ARG A 255 -1.36 17.35 7.75
N SER A 256 -1.90 16.17 7.48
CA SER A 256 -1.70 14.92 8.23
C SER A 256 -1.83 13.75 7.27
N MET A 257 -1.05 12.68 7.47
CA MET A 257 -1.13 11.47 6.62
C MET A 257 -2.06 10.41 7.22
N LEU A 258 -2.45 10.56 8.45
CA LEU A 258 -3.35 9.65 9.19
C LEU A 258 -4.09 10.42 10.28
#